data_27659a74e1a10e7f25245f8d1a2c5fca
#
_entry.id   27659a74e1a10e7f25245f8d1a2c5fca
#
_cell.length_a   1.000
_cell.length_b   1.000
_cell.length_c   1.000
_cell.angle_alpha   90.00
_cell.angle_beta   90.00
_cell.angle_gamma   90.00
#
_symmetry.space_group_name_H-M   'P 1'
#
loop_
_entity.id
_entity.type
_entity.pdbx_description
1 polymer ?
#
loop_
_entity_poly.entity_id
_entity_poly.type
_entity_poly.pdbx_seq_one_letter_code
_entity_poly.pdbx_strand_id
1 'polypeptide(L)'
;VTAATEVRTTREDDSRFYPYPPTGEQLDSVTTVIGATNSKPWIKKWYGTSSMAWAVDHMSLLAQTLRDEGRQAAIDLGKDAAEQLRAVKADAGTYVHDVQEALILWAASPGRTGSDIALPVLPDHLRDAWYDDEPLVDVVDWMVDGFLAFVTHFDPVIEATEMAVYNQPLGIAGTLDMIIVLTGYAIHPDGDRLIACRGSVVSVCVDTKTGRNPEGTWKEQLAAYRRMTECLLPMGDLQPMPRTDAAAVLHLRPSYPDGYLLMMVAGPADDAAWERFEKAASIYRERQSVKGKPGKAIRPLRADGTMPGPRICDLASEGYGRALSPLGKALGAATELEDLARFTVADVLAVKGVGPKLIETIRLMLADHGLSLAGEAIAKGEAT
;
A
#
# COMPACT_ATOMS: atom_id res chain seq x y z
N VAL A 1 6.33 -2.11 27.51
CA VAL A 1 6.05 -2.37 26.08
C VAL A 1 4.86 -1.53 25.66
N THR A 2 5.00 -0.83 24.55
CA THR A 2 3.99 0.05 23.97
C THR A 2 3.43 -0.64 22.72
N ALA A 3 2.13 -0.95 22.70
CA ALA A 3 1.44 -1.46 21.51
C ALA A 3 0.59 -0.34 20.89
N ALA A 4 0.49 -0.32 19.57
CA ALA A 4 -0.27 0.69 18.85
C ALA A 4 -1.74 0.31 18.70
N THR A 5 -2.60 1.31 18.73
CA THR A 5 -3.93 1.22 18.12
C THR A 5 -3.76 1.32 16.60
N GLU A 6 -4.43 0.48 15.83
CA GLU A 6 -4.36 0.53 14.36
C GLU A 6 -4.88 1.88 13.84
N VAL A 7 -3.98 2.71 13.34
CA VAL A 7 -4.30 4.06 12.80
C VAL A 7 -4.18 4.10 11.27
N ARG A 8 -3.85 2.97 10.65
CA ARG A 8 -3.63 2.85 9.21
C ARG A 8 -4.93 2.85 8.43
N THR A 9 -4.98 3.61 7.34
CA THR A 9 -6.11 3.64 6.40
C THR A 9 -5.63 3.36 4.99
N THR A 10 -6.49 2.73 4.17
CA THR A 10 -6.19 2.39 2.77
C THR A 10 -7.07 3.24 1.85
N ARG A 11 -6.48 3.82 0.79
CA ARG A 11 -7.19 4.56 -0.27
C ARG A 11 -7.73 3.58 -1.33
N GLU A 12 -8.60 4.08 -2.22
CA GLU A 12 -9.17 3.31 -3.34
C GLU A 12 -8.11 2.71 -4.29
N ASP A 13 -6.89 3.26 -4.33
CA ASP A 13 -5.77 2.79 -5.15
C ASP A 13 -4.81 1.86 -4.39
N ASP A 14 -5.26 1.25 -3.30
CA ASP A 14 -4.51 0.40 -2.38
C ASP A 14 -3.32 1.10 -1.68
N SER A 15 -3.13 2.40 -1.87
CA SER A 15 -2.12 3.15 -1.14
C SER A 15 -2.52 3.31 0.32
N ARG A 16 -1.54 3.18 1.22
CA ARG A 16 -1.74 3.29 2.67
C ARG A 16 -1.33 4.65 3.16
N PHE A 17 -2.07 5.21 4.09
CA PHE A 17 -1.75 6.45 4.76
C PHE A 17 -2.10 6.40 6.24
N TYR A 18 -1.58 7.35 6.99
CA TYR A 18 -1.80 7.50 8.43
C TYR A 18 -2.29 8.92 8.70
N PRO A 19 -3.43 9.10 9.38
CA PRO A 19 -3.83 10.43 9.85
C PRO A 19 -2.84 10.86 10.94
N TYR A 20 -2.26 12.04 10.78
CA TYR A 20 -1.38 12.61 11.81
C TYR A 20 -2.23 13.18 12.94
N PRO A 21 -2.13 12.66 14.18
CA PRO A 21 -3.11 12.94 15.24
C PRO A 21 -3.36 14.42 15.54
N PRO A 22 -2.34 15.31 15.58
CA PRO A 22 -2.58 16.71 15.90
C PRO A 22 -3.39 17.49 14.87
N THR A 23 -3.31 17.15 13.59
CA THR A 23 -3.90 17.96 12.50
C THR A 23 -4.89 17.20 11.64
N GLY A 24 -4.91 15.87 11.71
CA GLY A 24 -5.66 15.02 10.79
C GLY A 24 -5.07 14.96 9.36
N GLU A 25 -3.90 15.56 9.14
CA GLU A 25 -3.18 15.49 7.86
C GLU A 25 -2.88 14.04 7.49
N GLN A 26 -3.07 13.68 6.23
CA GLN A 26 -2.79 12.33 5.74
C GLN A 26 -1.33 12.20 5.34
N LEU A 27 -0.55 11.44 6.11
CA LEU A 27 0.84 11.13 5.82
C LEU A 27 0.92 9.79 5.07
N ASP A 28 1.71 9.75 4.00
CA ASP A 28 1.83 8.54 3.18
C ASP A 28 2.66 7.46 3.89
N SER A 29 2.25 6.19 3.74
CA SER A 29 3.02 5.08 4.31
C SER A 29 4.40 4.97 3.65
N VAL A 30 5.44 4.72 4.46
CA VAL A 30 6.78 4.39 3.99
C VAL A 30 6.76 3.31 2.91
N THR A 31 5.98 2.25 3.11
CA THR A 31 5.85 1.15 2.13
C THR A 31 5.16 1.58 0.84
N THR A 32 4.20 2.52 0.89
CA THR A 32 3.58 3.12 -0.30
C THR A 32 4.60 3.93 -1.10
N VAL A 33 5.38 4.77 -0.43
CA VAL A 33 6.44 5.59 -1.05
C VAL A 33 7.48 4.72 -1.76
N ILE A 34 7.99 3.69 -1.07
CA ILE A 34 8.95 2.74 -1.65
C ILE A 34 8.34 1.98 -2.82
N GLY A 35 7.10 1.49 -2.68
CA GLY A 35 6.40 0.71 -3.69
C GLY A 35 6.17 1.48 -4.99
N ALA A 36 5.95 2.78 -4.92
CA ALA A 36 5.73 3.61 -6.10
C ALA A 36 6.97 3.75 -7.01
N THR A 37 8.17 3.59 -6.47
CA THR A 37 9.43 3.72 -7.22
C THR A 37 10.08 2.38 -7.53
N ASN A 38 9.72 1.33 -6.77
CA ASN A 38 10.27 0.00 -6.95
C ASN A 38 9.36 -0.84 -7.85
N SER A 39 9.72 -0.94 -9.12
CA SER A 39 9.05 -1.90 -10.00
C SER A 39 9.45 -3.32 -9.58
N LYS A 40 8.47 -4.15 -9.27
CA LYS A 40 8.67 -5.57 -8.92
C LYS A 40 8.35 -6.45 -10.15
N PRO A 41 9.22 -6.51 -11.18
CA PRO A 41 8.93 -7.26 -12.41
C PRO A 41 8.72 -8.76 -12.13
N TRP A 42 9.31 -9.28 -11.07
CA TRP A 42 9.13 -10.66 -10.62
C TRP A 42 7.69 -10.95 -10.16
N ILE A 43 6.96 -9.95 -9.62
CA ILE A 43 5.54 -10.12 -9.25
C ILE A 43 4.69 -10.47 -10.47
N LYS A 44 4.89 -9.79 -11.60
CA LYS A 44 4.17 -10.09 -12.85
C LYS A 44 4.44 -11.51 -13.33
N LYS A 45 5.71 -11.93 -13.24
CA LYS A 45 6.11 -13.30 -13.56
C LYS A 45 5.47 -14.29 -12.59
N TRP A 46 5.48 -13.97 -11.30
CA TRP A 46 4.89 -14.82 -10.27
C TRP A 46 3.38 -15.00 -10.48
N TYR A 47 2.61 -13.92 -10.73
CA TYR A 47 1.19 -14.03 -11.05
C TYR A 47 0.95 -14.94 -12.27
N GLY A 48 1.68 -14.72 -13.34
CA GLY A 48 1.56 -15.56 -14.55
C GLY A 48 1.87 -17.04 -14.28
N THR A 49 2.92 -17.30 -13.51
CA THR A 49 3.31 -18.68 -13.16
C THR A 49 2.28 -19.32 -12.22
N SER A 50 1.83 -18.62 -11.19
CA SER A 50 0.86 -19.12 -10.22
C SER A 50 -0.51 -19.40 -10.85
N SER A 51 -1.01 -18.47 -11.69
CA SER A 51 -2.26 -18.70 -12.45
C SER A 51 -2.13 -19.90 -13.39
N MET A 52 -0.98 -20.08 -14.05
CA MET A 52 -0.76 -21.20 -14.96
C MET A 52 -0.64 -22.52 -14.20
N ALA A 53 0.08 -22.57 -13.07
CA ALA A 53 0.17 -23.75 -12.23
C ALA A 53 -1.22 -24.16 -11.74
N TRP A 54 -1.96 -23.23 -11.18
CA TRP A 54 -3.34 -23.47 -10.75
C TRP A 54 -4.22 -23.98 -11.92
N ALA A 55 -4.09 -23.40 -13.11
CA ALA A 55 -4.85 -23.82 -14.30
C ALA A 55 -4.53 -25.27 -14.73
N VAL A 56 -3.28 -25.69 -14.61
CA VAL A 56 -2.88 -27.07 -14.88
C VAL A 56 -3.50 -28.04 -13.87
N ASP A 57 -3.46 -27.69 -12.59
CA ASP A 57 -4.00 -28.52 -11.50
C ASP A 57 -5.53 -28.60 -11.54
N HIS A 58 -6.20 -27.55 -12.08
CA HIS A 58 -7.68 -27.43 -12.13
C HIS A 58 -8.24 -27.44 -13.56
N MET A 59 -7.57 -28.15 -14.48
CA MET A 59 -7.94 -28.16 -15.91
C MET A 59 -9.38 -28.63 -16.16
N SER A 60 -9.88 -29.57 -15.38
CA SER A 60 -11.27 -30.05 -15.50
C SER A 60 -12.29 -28.99 -15.11
N LEU A 61 -12.03 -28.23 -14.03
CA LEU A 61 -12.87 -27.12 -13.58
C LEU A 61 -12.86 -26.00 -14.62
N LEU A 62 -11.71 -25.63 -15.14
CA LEU A 62 -11.59 -24.61 -16.20
C LEU A 62 -12.34 -25.01 -17.46
N ALA A 63 -12.24 -26.28 -17.87
CA ALA A 63 -12.96 -26.77 -19.04
C ALA A 63 -14.48 -26.79 -18.83
N GLN A 64 -14.94 -27.02 -17.62
CA GLN A 64 -16.36 -26.92 -17.26
C GLN A 64 -16.81 -25.45 -17.28
N THR A 65 -16.14 -24.55 -16.58
CA THR A 65 -16.45 -23.10 -16.56
C THR A 65 -16.46 -22.50 -17.98
N LEU A 66 -15.47 -22.90 -18.80
CA LEU A 66 -15.41 -22.46 -20.19
C LEU A 66 -16.66 -22.86 -21.00
N ARG A 67 -17.19 -24.08 -20.77
CA ARG A 67 -18.42 -24.55 -21.46
C ARG A 67 -19.69 -23.91 -20.94
N ASP A 68 -19.78 -23.75 -19.61
CA ASP A 68 -21.02 -23.38 -18.94
C ASP A 68 -21.19 -21.85 -18.84
N GLU A 69 -20.09 -21.12 -18.62
CA GLU A 69 -20.08 -19.68 -18.34
C GLU A 69 -19.26 -18.85 -19.37
N GLY A 70 -18.48 -19.51 -20.18
CA GLY A 70 -17.73 -18.90 -21.26
C GLY A 70 -16.29 -18.52 -20.91
N ARG A 71 -15.57 -18.01 -21.94
CA ARG A 71 -14.13 -17.77 -21.90
C ARG A 71 -13.74 -16.76 -20.81
N GLN A 72 -14.51 -15.70 -20.61
CA GLN A 72 -14.15 -14.66 -19.65
C GLN A 72 -14.19 -15.18 -18.21
N ALA A 73 -15.23 -15.93 -17.85
CA ALA A 73 -15.35 -16.55 -16.54
C ALA A 73 -14.19 -17.49 -16.22
N ALA A 74 -13.77 -18.31 -17.20
CA ALA A 74 -12.60 -19.18 -17.03
C ALA A 74 -11.28 -18.40 -16.83
N ILE A 75 -11.13 -17.25 -17.49
CA ILE A 75 -9.95 -16.38 -17.30
C ILE A 75 -9.99 -15.73 -15.91
N ASP A 76 -11.14 -15.24 -15.48
CA ASP A 76 -11.29 -14.56 -14.19
C ASP A 76 -11.06 -15.56 -13.04
N LEU A 77 -11.57 -16.79 -13.16
CA LEU A 77 -11.29 -17.86 -12.19
C LEU A 77 -9.78 -18.11 -12.00
N GLY A 78 -8.99 -18.16 -13.08
CA GLY A 78 -7.55 -18.32 -13.00
C GLY A 78 -6.80 -17.10 -12.43
N LYS A 79 -7.33 -15.88 -12.63
CA LYS A 79 -6.79 -14.67 -12.00
C LYS A 79 -7.10 -14.65 -10.51
N ASP A 80 -8.33 -14.97 -10.13
CA ASP A 80 -8.78 -14.97 -8.74
C ASP A 80 -7.98 -15.97 -7.91
N ALA A 81 -7.62 -17.12 -8.48
CA ALA A 81 -6.78 -18.10 -7.80
C ALA A 81 -5.39 -17.57 -7.43
N ALA A 82 -4.73 -16.85 -8.34
CA ALA A 82 -3.42 -16.23 -8.04
C ALA A 82 -3.54 -15.11 -7.00
N GLU A 83 -4.63 -14.33 -7.04
CA GLU A 83 -4.89 -13.30 -6.04
C GLU A 83 -5.19 -13.90 -4.66
N GLN A 84 -5.98 -14.97 -4.60
CA GLN A 84 -6.22 -15.73 -3.36
C GLN A 84 -4.92 -16.27 -2.77
N LEU A 85 -4.03 -16.86 -3.60
CA LEU A 85 -2.73 -17.33 -3.11
C LEU A 85 -1.87 -16.19 -2.56
N ARG A 86 -1.93 -15.01 -3.16
CA ARG A 86 -1.26 -13.82 -2.65
C ARG A 86 -1.84 -13.37 -1.31
N ALA A 87 -3.17 -13.35 -1.20
CA ALA A 87 -3.88 -13.00 0.03
C ALA A 87 -3.52 -13.96 1.17
N VAL A 88 -3.58 -15.28 0.93
CA VAL A 88 -3.18 -16.30 1.90
C VAL A 88 -1.78 -16.04 2.46
N LYS A 89 -0.79 -15.73 1.59
CA LYS A 89 0.58 -15.44 2.05
C LYS A 89 0.70 -14.14 2.83
N ALA A 90 -0.09 -13.12 2.48
CA ALA A 90 -0.14 -11.86 3.22
C ALA A 90 -0.80 -12.03 4.59
N ASP A 91 -1.92 -12.74 4.65
CA ASP A 91 -2.67 -13.00 5.87
C ASP A 91 -1.87 -13.90 6.84
N ALA A 92 -1.12 -14.89 6.31
CA ALA A 92 -0.19 -15.67 7.11
C ALA A 92 0.89 -14.81 7.77
N GLY A 93 1.46 -13.86 7.02
CA GLY A 93 2.41 -12.88 7.57
C GLY A 93 1.78 -12.04 8.68
N THR A 94 0.58 -11.51 8.45
CA THR A 94 -0.17 -10.74 9.46
C THR A 94 -0.41 -11.58 10.72
N TYR A 95 -0.87 -12.82 10.57
CA TYR A 95 -1.09 -13.71 11.71
C TYR A 95 0.19 -13.95 12.54
N VAL A 96 1.35 -14.13 11.89
CA VAL A 96 2.64 -14.27 12.61
C VAL A 96 2.97 -13.00 13.39
N HIS A 97 2.75 -11.80 12.84
CA HIS A 97 2.94 -10.53 13.55
C HIS A 97 1.98 -10.41 14.76
N ASP A 98 0.70 -10.75 14.57
CA ASP A 98 -0.29 -10.72 15.67
C ASP A 98 0.09 -11.68 16.82
N VAL A 99 0.61 -12.88 16.49
CA VAL A 99 1.12 -13.84 17.50
C VAL A 99 2.35 -13.28 18.20
N GLN A 100 3.30 -12.68 17.48
CA GLN A 100 4.47 -12.03 18.07
C GLN A 100 4.08 -10.91 19.02
N GLU A 101 3.16 -10.03 18.62
CA GLU A 101 2.66 -8.96 19.47
C GLU A 101 2.02 -9.52 20.74
N ALA A 102 1.14 -10.53 20.62
CA ALA A 102 0.50 -11.16 21.76
C ALA A 102 1.51 -11.77 22.74
N LEU A 103 2.54 -12.45 22.25
CA LEU A 103 3.64 -13.02 23.05
C LEU A 103 4.42 -11.93 23.76
N ILE A 104 4.76 -10.84 23.09
CA ILE A 104 5.50 -9.71 23.64
C ILE A 104 4.69 -9.02 24.76
N LEU A 105 3.42 -8.72 24.50
CA LEU A 105 2.54 -8.06 25.47
C LEU A 105 2.29 -8.96 26.70
N TRP A 106 2.08 -10.25 26.49
CA TRP A 106 1.97 -11.20 27.58
C TRP A 106 3.26 -11.24 28.40
N ALA A 107 4.43 -11.32 27.75
CA ALA A 107 5.71 -11.34 28.45
C ALA A 107 5.97 -10.08 29.28
N ALA A 108 5.44 -8.94 28.85
CA ALA A 108 5.55 -7.65 29.56
C ALA A 108 4.52 -7.49 30.70
N SER A 109 3.49 -8.35 30.78
CA SER A 109 2.39 -8.20 31.73
C SER A 109 2.81 -8.59 33.14
N PRO A 110 2.49 -7.80 34.19
CA PRO A 110 2.76 -8.16 35.60
C PRO A 110 1.94 -9.38 36.03
N GLY A 111 2.55 -10.28 36.80
CA GLY A 111 1.87 -11.42 37.41
C GLY A 111 1.41 -12.51 36.44
N ARG A 112 1.97 -12.55 35.23
CA ARG A 112 1.66 -13.55 34.22
C ARG A 112 1.83 -14.99 34.68
N THR A 113 0.92 -15.86 34.24
CA THR A 113 1.05 -17.32 34.32
C THR A 113 0.99 -17.90 32.93
N GLY A 114 1.61 -19.04 32.68
CA GLY A 114 1.68 -19.65 31.35
C GLY A 114 0.31 -20.00 30.75
N SER A 115 -0.75 -20.06 31.57
CA SER A 115 -2.12 -20.31 31.14
C SER A 115 -2.89 -19.07 30.67
N ASP A 116 -2.33 -17.87 30.83
CA ASP A 116 -3.08 -16.61 30.66
C ASP A 116 -2.79 -15.94 29.30
N ILE A 117 -2.04 -16.59 28.41
CA ILE A 117 -1.77 -16.06 27.08
C ILE A 117 -2.97 -16.28 26.15
N ALA A 118 -3.54 -15.18 25.66
CA ALA A 118 -4.54 -15.20 24.63
C ALA A 118 -3.86 -15.02 23.24
N LEU A 119 -3.49 -16.13 22.62
CA LEU A 119 -2.96 -16.09 21.25
C LEU A 119 -4.10 -15.84 20.25
N PRO A 120 -3.83 -15.11 19.15
CA PRO A 120 -4.74 -15.00 18.03
C PRO A 120 -5.16 -16.38 17.52
N VAL A 121 -6.40 -16.49 17.09
CA VAL A 121 -6.90 -17.72 16.45
C VAL A 121 -6.53 -17.68 14.97
N LEU A 122 -5.91 -18.76 14.47
CA LEU A 122 -5.63 -18.88 13.04
C LEU A 122 -6.94 -18.80 12.24
N PRO A 123 -7.09 -17.85 11.30
CA PRO A 123 -8.27 -17.70 10.48
C PRO A 123 -8.63 -19.00 9.73
N ASP A 124 -9.91 -19.33 9.62
CA ASP A 124 -10.36 -20.60 9.04
C ASP A 124 -9.86 -20.80 7.59
N HIS A 125 -9.82 -19.74 6.78
CA HIS A 125 -9.32 -19.80 5.40
C HIS A 125 -7.82 -20.12 5.28
N LEU A 126 -7.05 -20.00 6.38
CA LEU A 126 -5.64 -20.33 6.44
C LEU A 126 -5.38 -21.77 6.90
N ARG A 127 -6.34 -22.43 7.56
CA ARG A 127 -6.13 -23.77 8.16
C ARG A 127 -5.88 -24.85 7.12
N ASP A 128 -6.59 -24.78 5.99
CA ASP A 128 -6.49 -25.74 4.90
C ASP A 128 -5.60 -25.22 3.75
N ALA A 129 -4.96 -24.05 3.95
CA ALA A 129 -4.12 -23.43 2.94
C ALA A 129 -2.72 -24.05 2.90
N TRP A 130 -2.05 -23.87 1.77
CA TRP A 130 -0.67 -24.32 1.53
C TRP A 130 0.25 -23.12 1.30
N TYR A 131 1.44 -23.22 1.83
CA TYR A 131 2.51 -22.25 1.62
C TYR A 131 3.66 -22.95 0.90
N ASP A 132 3.81 -22.67 -0.39
CA ASP A 132 4.63 -23.46 -1.29
C ASP A 132 4.14 -24.94 -1.28
N ASP A 133 4.92 -25.91 -0.85
CA ASP A 133 4.55 -27.33 -0.85
C ASP A 133 4.23 -27.87 0.57
N GLU A 134 4.08 -26.97 1.55
CA GLU A 134 3.86 -27.32 2.95
C GLU A 134 2.49 -26.84 3.47
N PRO A 135 1.83 -27.54 4.39
CA PRO A 135 0.65 -27.01 5.07
C PRO A 135 0.96 -25.69 5.74
N LEU A 136 0.12 -24.67 5.53
CA LEU A 136 0.37 -23.33 6.07
C LEU A 136 0.46 -23.30 7.59
N VAL A 137 -0.33 -24.13 8.27
CA VAL A 137 -0.28 -24.29 9.73
C VAL A 137 1.13 -24.63 10.20
N ASP A 138 1.78 -25.62 9.60
CA ASP A 138 3.12 -26.03 9.98
C ASP A 138 4.15 -24.92 9.72
N VAL A 139 3.99 -24.21 8.59
CA VAL A 139 4.88 -23.09 8.24
C VAL A 139 4.76 -21.94 9.24
N VAL A 140 3.55 -21.63 9.67
CA VAL A 140 3.30 -20.57 10.68
C VAL A 140 3.88 -20.98 12.03
N ASP A 141 3.66 -22.21 12.46
CA ASP A 141 4.21 -22.74 13.71
C ASP A 141 5.75 -22.64 13.72
N TRP A 142 6.42 -23.05 12.63
CA TRP A 142 7.87 -22.89 12.51
C TRP A 142 8.34 -21.43 12.53
N MET A 143 7.56 -20.50 11.99
CA MET A 143 7.89 -19.06 12.06
C MET A 143 7.76 -18.54 13.49
N VAL A 144 6.75 -18.98 14.23
CA VAL A 144 6.57 -18.64 15.65
C VAL A 144 7.70 -19.25 16.49
N ASP A 145 8.06 -20.52 16.27
CA ASP A 145 9.20 -21.17 16.91
C ASP A 145 10.51 -20.43 16.63
N GLY A 146 10.73 -19.96 15.40
CA GLY A 146 11.88 -19.14 15.01
C GLY A 146 11.93 -17.81 15.79
N PHE A 147 10.79 -17.18 16.03
CA PHE A 147 10.72 -16.00 16.88
C PHE A 147 11.05 -16.31 18.35
N LEU A 148 10.52 -17.40 18.88
CA LEU A 148 10.83 -17.83 20.25
C LEU A 148 12.32 -18.22 20.42
N ALA A 149 12.91 -18.86 19.41
CA ALA A 149 14.34 -19.13 19.38
C ALA A 149 15.17 -17.83 19.39
N PHE A 150 14.80 -16.83 18.56
CA PHE A 150 15.42 -15.51 18.58
C PHE A 150 15.37 -14.87 19.96
N VAL A 151 14.20 -14.85 20.61
CA VAL A 151 14.04 -14.31 21.97
C VAL A 151 14.90 -15.07 22.98
N THR A 152 14.96 -16.39 22.87
CA THR A 152 15.78 -17.25 23.77
C THR A 152 17.28 -17.01 23.58
N HIS A 153 17.74 -16.84 22.34
CA HIS A 153 19.18 -16.69 22.04
C HIS A 153 19.71 -15.31 22.39
N PHE A 154 18.93 -14.27 22.17
CA PHE A 154 19.36 -12.89 22.37
C PHE A 154 18.91 -12.27 23.70
N ASP A 155 17.92 -12.85 24.36
CA ASP A 155 17.27 -12.31 25.56
C ASP A 155 16.99 -10.78 25.47
N PRO A 156 16.29 -10.33 24.41
CA PRO A 156 16.10 -8.92 24.14
C PRO A 156 15.11 -8.29 25.14
N VAL A 157 15.42 -7.08 25.58
CA VAL A 157 14.40 -6.23 26.19
C VAL A 157 13.62 -5.58 25.06
N ILE A 158 12.34 -5.90 24.92
CA ILE A 158 11.47 -5.30 23.89
C ILE A 158 10.83 -4.04 24.48
N GLU A 159 11.16 -2.88 23.91
CA GLU A 159 10.68 -1.57 24.38
C GLU A 159 9.36 -1.17 23.71
N ALA A 160 9.18 -1.52 22.45
CA ALA A 160 7.98 -1.23 21.68
C ALA A 160 7.66 -2.36 20.71
N THR A 161 6.36 -2.54 20.40
CA THR A 161 5.87 -3.43 19.35
C THR A 161 4.72 -2.75 18.59
N GLU A 162 4.60 -3.01 17.27
CA GLU A 162 3.54 -2.50 16.37
C GLU A 162 3.27 -0.99 16.57
N MET A 163 4.33 -0.20 16.68
CA MET A 163 4.26 1.21 17.04
C MET A 163 4.08 2.11 15.81
N ALA A 164 3.00 2.89 15.78
CA ALA A 164 2.81 3.91 14.74
C ALA A 164 3.82 5.05 14.90
N VAL A 165 4.52 5.39 13.82
CA VAL A 165 5.60 6.37 13.79
C VAL A 165 5.39 7.39 12.67
N TYR A 166 5.84 8.62 12.92
CA TYR A 166 5.54 9.78 12.08
C TYR A 166 6.78 10.63 11.80
N ASN A 167 6.86 11.16 10.60
CA ASN A 167 7.73 12.26 10.23
C ASN A 167 6.88 13.27 9.43
N GLN A 168 6.18 14.15 10.15
CA GLN A 168 5.27 15.13 9.57
C GLN A 168 5.99 16.07 8.58
N PRO A 169 7.21 16.60 8.84
CA PRO A 169 7.92 17.43 7.89
C PRO A 169 8.21 16.73 6.55
N LEU A 170 8.37 15.42 6.55
CA LEU A 170 8.58 14.63 5.33
C LEU A 170 7.27 14.10 4.74
N GLY A 171 6.13 14.28 5.41
CA GLY A 171 4.84 13.78 4.96
C GLY A 171 4.73 12.25 4.96
N ILE A 172 5.47 11.56 5.83
CA ILE A 172 5.53 10.09 5.89
C ILE A 172 5.21 9.55 7.26
N ALA A 173 4.66 8.34 7.29
CA ALA A 173 4.37 7.60 8.51
C ALA A 173 4.47 6.09 8.27
N GLY A 174 4.37 5.30 9.33
CA GLY A 174 4.37 3.84 9.23
C GLY A 174 4.09 3.17 10.57
N THR A 175 4.04 1.85 10.55
CA THR A 175 4.08 1.02 11.76
C THR A 175 5.40 0.27 11.74
N LEU A 176 6.19 0.41 12.81
CA LEU A 176 7.38 -0.41 13.01
C LEU A 176 7.03 -1.62 13.87
N ASP A 177 7.61 -2.77 13.57
CA ASP A 177 7.24 -4.01 14.23
C ASP A 177 7.77 -4.06 15.66
N MET A 178 9.04 -3.71 15.92
CA MET A 178 9.56 -3.64 17.29
C MET A 178 10.83 -2.79 17.43
N ILE A 179 11.03 -2.30 18.65
CA ILE A 179 12.31 -1.77 19.14
C ILE A 179 12.81 -2.70 20.24
N ILE A 180 14.03 -3.18 20.12
CA ILE A 180 14.67 -4.07 21.09
C ILE A 180 15.96 -3.48 21.63
N VAL A 181 16.31 -3.84 22.84
CA VAL A 181 17.58 -3.55 23.48
C VAL A 181 18.31 -4.85 23.76
N LEU A 182 19.53 -4.96 23.25
CA LEU A 182 20.41 -6.11 23.43
C LEU A 182 21.57 -5.78 24.35
N THR A 183 21.67 -6.49 25.47
CA THR A 183 22.78 -6.33 26.44
C THR A 183 23.88 -7.35 26.14
N GLY A 184 25.14 -6.92 26.22
CA GLY A 184 26.29 -7.79 25.94
C GLY A 184 26.67 -7.86 24.45
N TYR A 185 26.13 -6.96 23.62
CA TYR A 185 26.38 -6.87 22.21
C TYR A 185 26.83 -5.47 21.80
N ALA A 186 27.64 -5.39 20.75
CA ALA A 186 27.98 -4.17 20.04
C ALA A 186 27.81 -4.37 18.52
N ILE A 187 27.66 -3.29 17.79
CA ILE A 187 27.62 -3.32 16.32
C ILE A 187 29.05 -3.48 15.80
N HIS A 188 29.27 -4.44 14.89
CA HIS A 188 30.55 -4.54 14.20
C HIS A 188 30.84 -3.25 13.40
N PRO A 189 32.09 -2.80 13.27
CA PRO A 189 32.43 -1.58 12.53
C PRO A 189 31.90 -1.51 11.09
N ASP A 190 31.72 -2.67 10.43
CA ASP A 190 31.11 -2.73 9.08
C ASP A 190 29.60 -2.49 9.10
N GLY A 191 28.94 -2.46 10.26
CA GLY A 191 27.52 -2.20 10.45
C GLY A 191 26.58 -3.35 10.02
N ASP A 192 27.11 -4.52 9.69
CA ASP A 192 26.38 -5.64 9.10
C ASP A 192 26.02 -6.78 10.08
N ARG A 193 26.59 -6.78 11.30
CA ARG A 193 26.41 -7.81 12.31
C ARG A 193 26.63 -7.33 13.72
N LEU A 194 26.12 -8.10 14.68
CA LEU A 194 26.43 -7.96 16.09
C LEU A 194 27.69 -8.75 16.45
N ILE A 195 28.42 -8.24 17.44
CA ILE A 195 29.54 -8.94 18.09
C ILE A 195 29.30 -8.95 19.59
N ALA A 196 29.69 -10.06 20.24
CA ALA A 196 29.62 -10.14 21.69
C ALA A 196 30.59 -9.10 22.30
N CYS A 197 30.05 -8.24 23.18
CA CYS A 197 30.80 -7.16 23.82
C CYS A 197 30.25 -6.92 25.23
N ARG A 198 30.93 -7.49 26.22
CA ARG A 198 30.50 -7.41 27.62
C ARG A 198 30.37 -5.97 28.09
N GLY A 199 29.21 -5.65 28.66
CA GLY A 199 28.92 -4.32 29.21
C GLY A 199 28.43 -3.31 28.17
N SER A 200 28.37 -3.68 26.89
CA SER A 200 27.72 -2.87 25.84
C SER A 200 26.22 -3.12 25.80
N VAL A 201 25.51 -2.12 25.31
CA VAL A 201 24.06 -2.15 25.08
C VAL A 201 23.81 -1.56 23.70
N VAL A 202 22.95 -2.20 22.90
CA VAL A 202 22.59 -1.77 21.56
C VAL A 202 21.08 -1.71 21.44
N SER A 203 20.52 -0.58 21.01
CA SER A 203 19.10 -0.44 20.66
C SER A 203 18.92 -0.64 19.14
N VAL A 204 17.99 -1.49 18.76
CA VAL A 204 17.78 -1.92 17.37
C VAL A 204 16.30 -1.76 16.98
N CYS A 205 16.05 -1.05 15.88
CA CYS A 205 14.75 -1.05 15.20
C CYS A 205 14.64 -2.31 14.35
N VAL A 206 13.68 -3.18 14.63
CA VAL A 206 13.52 -4.48 13.96
C VAL A 206 12.23 -4.53 13.18
N ASP A 207 12.31 -5.07 11.96
CA ASP A 207 11.18 -5.37 11.08
C ASP A 207 11.17 -6.86 10.79
N THR A 208 10.05 -7.53 11.06
CA THR A 208 9.89 -8.96 10.86
C THR A 208 9.47 -9.25 9.41
N LYS A 209 10.07 -10.27 8.82
CA LYS A 209 9.72 -10.72 7.47
C LYS A 209 9.51 -12.23 7.44
N THR A 210 8.39 -12.63 6.83
CA THR A 210 7.98 -14.04 6.68
C THR A 210 8.02 -14.50 5.22
N GLY A 211 8.24 -13.60 4.27
CA GLY A 211 8.29 -13.88 2.85
C GLY A 211 9.47 -14.78 2.45
N ARG A 212 9.40 -15.40 1.26
CA ARG A 212 10.43 -16.36 0.79
C ARG A 212 11.82 -15.73 0.68
N ASN A 213 11.88 -14.51 0.18
CA ASN A 213 13.13 -13.76 0.05
C ASN A 213 12.94 -12.38 0.69
N PRO A 214 13.87 -11.93 1.53
CA PRO A 214 13.83 -10.55 1.98
C PRO A 214 14.01 -9.65 0.75
N GLU A 215 13.04 -8.76 0.52
CA GLU A 215 13.12 -7.82 -0.58
C GLU A 215 14.26 -6.82 -0.34
N GLY A 216 14.93 -6.41 -1.41
CA GLY A 216 16.05 -5.46 -1.32
C GLY A 216 15.70 -4.08 -0.77
N THR A 217 14.40 -3.81 -0.55
CA THR A 217 13.87 -2.52 -0.05
C THR A 217 13.67 -2.47 1.47
N TRP A 218 13.93 -3.54 2.18
CA TRP A 218 13.80 -3.52 3.65
C TRP A 218 14.78 -2.54 4.31
N LYS A 219 15.96 -2.34 3.71
CA LYS A 219 16.94 -1.36 4.22
C LYS A 219 16.41 0.06 4.14
N GLU A 220 15.78 0.44 3.04
CA GLU A 220 15.14 1.73 2.85
C GLU A 220 13.97 1.93 3.82
N GLN A 221 13.17 0.89 4.05
CA GLN A 221 12.08 0.91 5.01
C GLN A 221 12.58 1.18 6.43
N LEU A 222 13.57 0.42 6.88
CA LEU A 222 14.16 0.56 8.21
C LEU A 222 14.90 1.89 8.38
N ALA A 223 15.63 2.34 7.35
CA ALA A 223 16.29 3.64 7.38
C ALA A 223 15.28 4.79 7.53
N ALA A 224 14.10 4.68 6.90
CA ALA A 224 13.01 5.63 7.08
C ALA A 224 12.44 5.57 8.51
N TYR A 225 12.18 4.38 9.05
CA TYR A 225 11.66 4.24 10.41
C TYR A 225 12.60 4.80 11.48
N ARG A 226 13.90 4.57 11.35
CA ARG A 226 14.90 5.15 12.27
C ARG A 226 14.98 6.69 12.23
N ARG A 227 14.45 7.31 11.16
CA ARG A 227 14.41 8.78 10.98
C ARG A 227 13.03 9.37 11.18
N MET A 228 12.11 8.60 11.75
CA MET A 228 10.86 9.15 12.25
C MET A 228 11.14 10.09 13.43
N THR A 229 10.33 11.11 13.57
CA THR A 229 10.50 12.14 14.60
C THR A 229 9.64 11.89 15.82
N GLU A 230 8.52 11.21 15.62
CA GLU A 230 7.51 11.00 16.66
C GLU A 230 6.94 9.58 16.57
N CYS A 231 6.45 9.10 17.71
CA CYS A 231 5.73 7.84 17.81
C CYS A 231 4.44 8.04 18.62
N LEU A 232 3.44 7.22 18.32
CA LEU A 232 2.15 7.24 19.01
C LEU A 232 2.14 6.23 20.16
N LEU A 233 1.85 6.71 21.36
CA LEU A 233 1.64 5.85 22.51
C LEU A 233 0.22 5.26 22.53
N PRO A 234 -0.04 4.16 23.27
CA PRO A 234 -1.36 3.54 23.37
C PRO A 234 -2.46 4.47 23.89
N MET A 235 -2.08 5.48 24.66
CA MET A 235 -3.02 6.49 25.18
C MET A 235 -3.39 7.58 24.16
N GLY A 236 -2.80 7.53 22.95
CA GLY A 236 -3.05 8.50 21.89
C GLY A 236 -2.12 9.71 21.90
N ASP A 237 -1.16 9.77 22.82
CA ASP A 237 -0.19 10.86 22.91
C ASP A 237 0.99 10.62 21.95
N LEU A 238 1.41 11.68 21.27
CA LEU A 238 2.66 11.68 20.49
C LEU A 238 3.84 11.96 21.41
N GLN A 239 4.90 11.20 21.19
CA GLN A 239 6.19 11.41 21.85
C GLN A 239 7.34 11.39 20.84
N PRO A 240 8.50 11.99 21.18
CA PRO A 240 9.68 11.87 20.34
C PRO A 240 10.03 10.39 20.10
N MET A 241 10.38 10.07 18.86
CA MET A 241 10.81 8.73 18.47
C MET A 241 12.06 8.32 19.27
N PRO A 242 12.07 7.12 19.92
CA PRO A 242 13.28 6.59 20.55
C PRO A 242 14.42 6.47 19.54
N ARG A 243 15.63 6.83 19.97
CA ARG A 243 16.83 6.67 19.14
C ARG A 243 17.26 5.21 19.16
N THR A 244 17.57 4.68 17.98
CA THR A 244 18.13 3.34 17.83
C THR A 244 19.53 3.42 17.20
N ASP A 245 20.43 2.54 17.64
CA ASP A 245 21.83 2.50 17.16
C ASP A 245 21.91 1.82 15.79
N ALA A 246 21.02 0.85 15.54
CA ALA A 246 20.99 0.07 14.32
C ALA A 246 19.55 -0.26 13.91
N ALA A 247 19.43 -0.85 12.73
CA ALA A 247 18.22 -1.51 12.28
C ALA A 247 18.50 -2.97 11.91
N ALA A 248 17.50 -3.83 11.94
CA ALA A 248 17.60 -5.21 11.52
C ALA A 248 16.31 -5.73 10.90
N VAL A 249 16.42 -6.70 10.00
CA VAL A 249 15.32 -7.59 9.64
C VAL A 249 15.44 -8.88 10.44
N LEU A 250 14.38 -9.26 11.13
CA LEU A 250 14.19 -10.58 11.66
C LEU A 250 13.43 -11.41 10.60
N HIS A 251 14.18 -12.22 9.86
CA HIS A 251 13.61 -13.04 8.80
C HIS A 251 13.30 -14.44 9.33
N LEU A 252 12.02 -14.78 9.40
CA LEU A 252 11.53 -16.05 9.94
C LEU A 252 11.27 -17.05 8.81
N ARG A 253 11.99 -18.16 8.83
CA ARG A 253 11.87 -19.21 7.80
C ARG A 253 12.21 -20.59 8.34
N PRO A 254 11.41 -21.63 8.00
CA PRO A 254 11.72 -23.02 8.35
C PRO A 254 13.07 -23.49 7.80
N SER A 255 13.56 -22.87 6.72
CA SER A 255 14.82 -23.23 6.08
C SER A 255 16.08 -22.81 6.84
N TYR A 256 15.96 -21.96 7.86
CA TYR A 256 17.08 -21.58 8.71
C TYR A 256 17.26 -22.59 9.86
N PRO A 257 18.48 -22.88 10.30
CA PRO A 257 18.74 -23.87 11.35
C PRO A 257 17.96 -23.60 12.65
N ASP A 258 17.83 -22.34 13.03
CA ASP A 258 17.09 -21.90 14.23
C ASP A 258 15.74 -21.25 13.90
N GLY A 259 15.23 -21.43 12.68
CA GLY A 259 13.98 -20.85 12.22
C GLY A 259 14.05 -19.35 11.92
N TYR A 260 15.16 -18.67 12.17
CA TYR A 260 15.33 -17.23 11.94
C TYR A 260 16.72 -16.85 11.43
N LEU A 261 16.79 -15.66 10.84
CA LEU A 261 18.02 -14.95 10.52
C LEU A 261 17.87 -13.46 10.88
N LEU A 262 18.79 -12.93 11.68
CA LEU A 262 18.85 -11.51 12.01
C LEU A 262 19.85 -10.80 11.08
N MET A 263 19.34 -9.95 10.19
CA MET A 263 20.12 -9.19 9.23
C MET A 263 20.23 -7.73 9.65
N MET A 264 21.44 -7.29 9.99
CA MET A 264 21.70 -5.95 10.52
C MET A 264 21.99 -4.92 9.41
N VAL A 265 21.66 -3.66 9.69
CA VAL A 265 22.13 -2.50 8.94
C VAL A 265 22.39 -1.32 9.88
N ALA A 266 23.59 -0.74 9.79
CA ALA A 266 23.98 0.43 10.57
C ALA A 266 25.06 1.25 9.85
N GLY A 267 25.40 2.43 10.37
CA GLY A 267 26.47 3.29 9.85
C GLY A 267 26.29 3.63 8.36
N PRO A 268 27.37 3.60 7.55
CA PRO A 268 27.30 4.02 6.14
C PRO A 268 26.28 3.27 5.29
N ALA A 269 25.98 2.00 5.62
CA ALA A 269 24.97 1.22 4.90
C ALA A 269 23.54 1.72 5.16
N ASP A 270 23.27 2.18 6.38
CA ASP A 270 22.01 2.80 6.75
C ASP A 270 21.86 4.19 6.11
N ASP A 271 22.92 5.00 6.09
CA ASP A 271 22.91 6.30 5.43
C ASP A 271 22.66 6.17 3.91
N ALA A 272 23.31 5.20 3.26
CA ALA A 272 23.07 4.91 1.85
C ALA A 272 21.64 4.41 1.58
N ALA A 273 21.04 3.66 2.51
CA ALA A 273 19.65 3.24 2.40
C ALA A 273 18.70 4.43 2.56
N TRP A 274 19.01 5.35 3.47
CA TRP A 274 18.24 6.58 3.63
C TRP A 274 18.27 7.46 2.37
N GLU A 275 19.45 7.68 1.79
CA GLU A 275 19.55 8.44 0.52
C GLU A 275 18.71 7.84 -0.60
N ARG A 276 18.64 6.50 -0.68
CA ARG A 276 17.76 5.84 -1.66
C ARG A 276 16.29 6.08 -1.35
N PHE A 277 15.90 6.03 -0.07
CA PHE A 277 14.53 6.35 0.35
C PHE A 277 14.17 7.81 0.02
N GLU A 278 15.03 8.79 0.30
CA GLU A 278 14.78 10.20 -0.02
C GLU A 278 14.56 10.42 -1.53
N LYS A 279 15.36 9.76 -2.37
CA LYS A 279 15.14 9.77 -3.82
C LYS A 279 13.79 9.17 -4.22
N ALA A 280 13.42 8.03 -3.60
CA ALA A 280 12.11 7.41 -3.82
C ALA A 280 10.97 8.35 -3.40
N ALA A 281 11.08 8.99 -2.24
CA ALA A 281 10.09 9.94 -1.75
C ALA A 281 9.95 11.18 -2.66
N SER A 282 11.06 11.67 -3.21
CA SER A 282 11.04 12.77 -4.18
C SER A 282 10.28 12.40 -5.45
N ILE A 283 10.60 11.25 -6.04
CA ILE A 283 9.92 10.73 -7.25
C ILE A 283 8.44 10.47 -6.97
N TYR A 284 8.10 9.93 -5.81
CA TYR A 284 6.72 9.68 -5.40
C TYR A 284 5.92 10.99 -5.35
N ARG A 285 6.44 12.03 -4.69
CA ARG A 285 5.79 13.35 -4.59
C ARG A 285 5.61 14.01 -5.96
N GLU A 286 6.62 13.93 -6.82
CA GLU A 286 6.52 14.43 -8.19
C GLU A 286 5.38 13.73 -8.95
N ARG A 287 5.30 12.39 -8.89
CA ARG A 287 4.21 11.63 -9.50
C ARG A 287 2.83 12.01 -8.93
N GLN A 288 2.72 12.22 -7.62
CA GLN A 288 1.47 12.66 -7.00
C GLN A 288 1.07 14.07 -7.45
N SER A 289 2.02 14.98 -7.62
CA SER A 289 1.75 16.35 -8.06
C SER A 289 1.17 16.42 -9.48
N VAL A 290 1.44 15.42 -10.32
CA VAL A 290 0.92 15.32 -11.70
C VAL A 290 -0.25 14.32 -11.82
N LYS A 291 -0.55 13.56 -10.78
CA LYS A 291 -1.66 12.59 -10.77
C LYS A 291 -2.99 13.34 -10.89
N GLY A 292 -3.80 12.94 -11.85
CA GLY A 292 -5.08 13.61 -12.13
C GLY A 292 -4.98 14.90 -12.94
N LYS A 293 -3.77 15.32 -13.34
CA LYS A 293 -3.57 16.40 -14.31
C LYS A 293 -3.13 15.80 -15.66
N PRO A 294 -4.06 15.27 -16.46
CA PRO A 294 -3.69 14.87 -17.81
C PRO A 294 -3.13 16.12 -18.49
N GLY A 295 -1.96 16.00 -19.10
CA GLY A 295 -1.42 17.04 -19.94
C GLY A 295 -2.51 17.41 -20.96
N LYS A 296 -2.75 18.70 -21.17
CA LYS A 296 -3.70 19.13 -22.23
C LYS A 296 -3.20 18.52 -23.54
N ALA A 297 -4.05 17.72 -24.18
CA ALA A 297 -3.71 17.14 -25.45
C ALA A 297 -3.39 18.27 -26.45
N ILE A 298 -2.16 18.29 -26.96
CA ILE A 298 -1.79 19.20 -28.02
C ILE A 298 -2.51 18.70 -29.27
N ARG A 299 -3.44 19.48 -29.79
CA ARG A 299 -4.17 19.18 -31.01
C ARG A 299 -3.62 20.02 -32.17
N PRO A 300 -3.56 19.45 -33.38
CA PRO A 300 -3.18 20.24 -34.56
C PRO A 300 -4.18 21.36 -34.75
N LEU A 301 -3.71 22.49 -35.26
CA LEU A 301 -4.59 23.59 -35.67
C LEU A 301 -5.58 23.08 -36.75
N ARG A 302 -6.76 23.69 -36.76
CA ARG A 302 -7.71 23.50 -37.85
C ARG A 302 -7.09 23.99 -39.16
N ALA A 303 -7.65 23.59 -40.33
CA ALA A 303 -7.16 23.99 -41.62
C ALA A 303 -7.15 25.52 -41.85
N ASP A 304 -7.98 26.24 -41.13
CA ASP A 304 -8.05 27.72 -41.11
C ASP A 304 -7.05 28.39 -40.16
N GLY A 305 -6.17 27.57 -39.49
CA GLY A 305 -5.17 28.05 -38.55
C GLY A 305 -5.70 28.32 -37.15
N THR A 306 -6.97 28.04 -36.86
CA THR A 306 -7.54 28.24 -35.53
C THR A 306 -7.27 27.04 -34.61
N MET A 307 -7.25 27.29 -33.29
CA MET A 307 -7.17 26.23 -32.30
C MET A 307 -8.51 25.49 -32.21
N PRO A 308 -8.52 24.16 -32.20
CA PRO A 308 -9.74 23.40 -31.94
C PRO A 308 -10.26 23.67 -30.52
N GLY A 309 -11.56 23.77 -30.37
CA GLY A 309 -12.24 23.94 -29.09
C GLY A 309 -12.10 22.69 -28.18
N PRO A 310 -12.45 22.78 -26.89
CA PRO A 310 -12.44 21.63 -25.98
C PRO A 310 -13.43 20.56 -26.47
N ARG A 311 -13.06 19.28 -26.31
CA ARG A 311 -13.92 18.13 -26.63
C ARG A 311 -14.60 17.61 -25.38
N ILE A 312 -15.70 16.85 -25.56
CA ILE A 312 -16.39 16.17 -24.46
C ILE A 312 -15.43 15.33 -23.61
N CYS A 313 -14.48 14.61 -24.25
CA CYS A 313 -13.50 13.78 -23.53
C CYS A 313 -12.48 14.59 -22.72
N ASP A 314 -12.15 15.80 -23.13
CA ASP A 314 -11.18 16.66 -22.44
C ASP A 314 -11.77 17.16 -21.09
N LEU A 315 -13.09 17.39 -21.05
CA LEU A 315 -13.81 17.88 -19.89
C LEU A 315 -14.19 16.79 -18.87
N ALA A 316 -14.12 15.54 -19.27
CA ALA A 316 -14.32 14.41 -18.37
C ALA A 316 -13.31 14.44 -17.21
N SER A 317 -12.11 14.99 -17.44
CA SER A 317 -11.07 15.19 -16.41
C SER A 317 -11.26 16.43 -15.55
N GLU A 318 -12.14 17.35 -15.94
CA GLU A 318 -12.43 18.62 -15.23
C GLU A 318 -13.61 18.50 -14.23
N GLY A 319 -13.99 17.28 -13.85
CA GLY A 319 -15.10 17.03 -12.91
C GLY A 319 -16.45 16.72 -13.55
N TYR A 320 -16.58 16.87 -14.85
CA TYR A 320 -17.83 16.62 -15.58
C TYR A 320 -18.00 15.18 -16.11
N GLY A 321 -17.07 14.26 -15.79
CA GLY A 321 -16.97 12.93 -16.39
C GLY A 321 -18.25 12.09 -16.32
N ARG A 322 -18.92 12.06 -15.17
CA ARG A 322 -20.18 11.30 -15.03
C ARG A 322 -21.32 11.90 -15.86
N ALA A 323 -21.35 13.22 -15.96
CA ALA A 323 -22.35 13.96 -16.73
C ALA A 323 -22.17 13.77 -18.24
N LEU A 324 -20.94 13.74 -18.71
CA LEU A 324 -20.63 13.67 -20.15
C LEU A 324 -20.57 12.27 -20.73
N SER A 325 -20.51 11.23 -19.89
CA SER A 325 -20.42 9.84 -20.37
C SER A 325 -21.57 9.41 -21.30
N PRO A 326 -22.85 9.74 -21.04
CA PRO A 326 -23.94 9.42 -22.00
C PRO A 326 -23.79 10.18 -23.34
N LEU A 327 -23.38 11.46 -23.28
CA LEU A 327 -23.17 12.28 -24.48
C LEU A 327 -21.98 11.77 -25.30
N GLY A 328 -20.86 11.47 -24.66
CA GLY A 328 -19.68 10.93 -25.32
C GLY A 328 -19.95 9.57 -26.01
N LYS A 329 -20.84 8.76 -25.43
CA LYS A 329 -21.29 7.50 -26.08
C LYS A 329 -22.21 7.72 -27.25
N ALA A 330 -23.08 8.72 -27.21
CA ALA A 330 -24.08 8.97 -28.25
C ALA A 330 -23.51 9.82 -29.41
N LEU A 331 -22.75 10.85 -29.11
CA LEU A 331 -22.26 11.85 -30.09
C LEU A 331 -20.80 11.59 -30.49
N GLY A 332 -20.08 10.75 -29.72
CA GLY A 332 -18.65 10.54 -29.88
C GLY A 332 -17.83 11.37 -28.90
N ALA A 333 -16.86 10.73 -28.24
CA ALA A 333 -16.01 11.38 -27.24
C ALA A 333 -15.16 12.54 -27.81
N ALA A 334 -14.95 12.55 -29.13
CA ALA A 334 -14.19 13.57 -29.86
C ALA A 334 -15.05 14.79 -30.28
N THR A 335 -16.35 14.80 -29.98
CA THR A 335 -17.25 15.93 -30.29
C THR A 335 -16.78 17.18 -29.56
N GLU A 336 -16.68 18.30 -30.27
CA GLU A 336 -16.29 19.58 -29.68
C GLU A 336 -17.51 20.26 -29.00
N LEU A 337 -17.27 21.08 -27.98
CA LEU A 337 -18.34 21.77 -27.27
C LEU A 337 -19.13 22.74 -28.19
N GLU A 338 -18.47 23.32 -29.15
CA GLU A 338 -19.11 24.19 -30.15
C GLU A 338 -20.15 23.40 -30.98
N ASP A 339 -19.89 22.10 -31.25
CA ASP A 339 -20.84 21.22 -31.94
C ASP A 339 -21.98 20.82 -31.00
N LEU A 340 -21.70 20.58 -29.71
CA LEU A 340 -22.73 20.32 -28.72
C LEU A 340 -23.64 21.53 -28.51
N ALA A 341 -23.11 22.75 -28.57
CA ALA A 341 -23.89 23.98 -28.48
C ALA A 341 -24.93 24.15 -29.63
N ARG A 342 -24.80 23.42 -30.72
CA ARG A 342 -25.78 23.40 -31.84
C ARG A 342 -27.03 22.57 -31.56
N PHE A 343 -27.01 21.73 -30.53
CA PHE A 343 -28.15 20.91 -30.14
C PHE A 343 -29.10 21.71 -29.24
N THR A 344 -30.40 21.50 -29.45
CA THR A 344 -31.42 22.02 -28.53
C THR A 344 -31.49 21.19 -27.24
N VAL A 345 -32.13 21.72 -26.20
CA VAL A 345 -32.42 20.94 -24.96
C VAL A 345 -33.17 19.67 -25.27
N ALA A 346 -34.09 19.69 -26.23
CA ALA A 346 -34.85 18.53 -26.65
C ALA A 346 -33.96 17.44 -27.30
N ASP A 347 -33.00 17.85 -28.13
CA ASP A 347 -32.07 16.93 -28.78
C ASP A 347 -31.17 16.24 -27.73
N VAL A 348 -30.68 17.01 -26.74
CA VAL A 348 -29.84 16.48 -25.68
C VAL A 348 -30.61 15.56 -24.74
N LEU A 349 -31.86 15.86 -24.42
CA LEU A 349 -32.75 14.99 -23.64
C LEU A 349 -33.13 13.71 -24.36
N ALA A 350 -33.11 13.69 -25.70
CA ALA A 350 -33.35 12.47 -26.48
C ALA A 350 -32.21 11.46 -26.37
N VAL A 351 -31.02 11.87 -25.89
CA VAL A 351 -29.88 10.97 -25.68
C VAL A 351 -30.16 10.05 -24.49
N LYS A 352 -30.08 8.74 -24.73
CA LYS A 352 -30.32 7.73 -23.69
C LYS A 352 -29.35 7.94 -22.50
N GLY A 353 -29.92 8.15 -21.33
CA GLY A 353 -29.17 8.35 -20.08
C GLY A 353 -28.94 9.82 -19.70
N VAL A 354 -29.45 10.75 -20.51
CA VAL A 354 -29.50 12.18 -20.17
C VAL A 354 -30.87 12.51 -19.59
N GLY A 355 -30.90 13.02 -18.38
CA GLY A 355 -32.10 13.50 -17.71
C GLY A 355 -32.05 15.00 -17.39
N PRO A 356 -33.15 15.59 -16.88
CA PRO A 356 -33.24 17.03 -16.61
C PRO A 356 -32.10 17.56 -15.71
N LYS A 357 -31.68 16.78 -14.71
CA LYS A 357 -30.58 17.15 -13.82
C LYS A 357 -29.24 17.23 -14.55
N LEU A 358 -29.06 16.44 -15.60
CA LEU A 358 -27.85 16.46 -16.40
C LEU A 358 -27.80 17.65 -17.35
N ILE A 359 -28.96 18.11 -17.82
CA ILE A 359 -29.07 19.32 -18.64
C ILE A 359 -28.52 20.56 -17.88
N GLU A 360 -28.80 20.69 -16.59
CA GLU A 360 -28.26 21.80 -15.79
C GLU A 360 -26.73 21.74 -15.73
N THR A 361 -26.16 20.56 -15.55
CA THR A 361 -24.71 20.38 -15.55
C THR A 361 -24.10 20.72 -16.93
N ILE A 362 -24.77 20.34 -18.03
CA ILE A 362 -24.35 20.67 -19.39
C ILE A 362 -24.43 22.18 -19.65
N ARG A 363 -25.49 22.86 -19.15
CA ARG A 363 -25.62 24.30 -19.26
C ARG A 363 -24.49 25.04 -18.55
N LEU A 364 -24.18 24.64 -17.31
CA LEU A 364 -23.07 25.23 -16.54
C LEU A 364 -21.74 25.03 -17.28
N MET A 365 -21.48 23.84 -17.74
CA MET A 365 -20.28 23.51 -18.50
C MET A 365 -20.15 24.33 -19.78
N LEU A 366 -21.22 24.48 -20.57
CA LEU A 366 -21.22 25.31 -21.76
C LEU A 366 -21.01 26.79 -21.41
N ALA A 367 -21.68 27.30 -20.35
CA ALA A 367 -21.53 28.65 -19.87
C ALA A 367 -20.10 28.99 -19.44
N ASP A 368 -19.40 28.05 -18.76
CA ASP A 368 -17.99 28.21 -18.38
C ASP A 368 -17.05 28.39 -19.59
N HIS A 369 -17.52 27.97 -20.77
CA HIS A 369 -16.80 28.14 -22.05
C HIS A 369 -17.43 29.22 -22.96
N GLY A 370 -18.36 30.03 -22.42
CA GLY A 370 -19.03 31.10 -23.17
C GLY A 370 -20.02 30.59 -24.22
N LEU A 371 -20.51 29.38 -24.09
CA LEU A 371 -21.44 28.69 -25.00
C LEU A 371 -22.79 28.48 -24.32
N SER A 372 -23.85 28.24 -25.12
CA SER A 372 -25.17 27.81 -24.66
C SER A 372 -25.76 26.81 -25.65
N LEU A 373 -26.72 25.99 -25.22
CA LEU A 373 -27.48 25.14 -26.14
C LEU A 373 -28.29 25.98 -27.12
N ALA A 374 -28.54 25.44 -28.32
CA ALA A 374 -29.27 26.12 -29.36
C ALA A 374 -30.66 26.59 -28.86
N GLY A 375 -30.96 27.87 -29.05
CA GLY A 375 -32.21 28.48 -28.61
C GLY A 375 -32.19 29.02 -27.17
N GLU A 376 -31.11 28.86 -26.43
CA GLU A 376 -30.94 29.42 -25.09
C GLU A 376 -30.01 30.65 -25.11
N ALA A 377 -30.29 31.63 -24.24
CA ALA A 377 -29.38 32.74 -24.02
C ALA A 377 -28.20 32.29 -23.14
N ILE A 378 -27.00 32.82 -23.40
CA ILE A 378 -25.83 32.56 -22.53
C ILE A 378 -26.16 33.10 -21.15
N ALA A 379 -26.22 32.22 -20.15
CA ALA A 379 -26.38 32.69 -18.76
C ALA A 379 -25.14 33.49 -18.37
N LYS A 380 -25.32 34.80 -18.09
CA LYS A 380 -24.26 35.62 -17.50
C LYS A 380 -24.02 35.07 -16.09
N GLY A 381 -22.93 34.38 -15.90
CA GLY A 381 -22.48 33.96 -14.57
C GLY A 381 -22.25 35.23 -13.73
N GLU A 382 -22.97 35.38 -12.64
CA GLU A 382 -22.59 36.31 -11.60
C GLU A 382 -21.25 35.84 -11.02
N ALA A 383 -20.20 36.62 -11.29
CA ALA A 383 -18.92 36.44 -10.64
C ALA A 383 -19.09 36.80 -9.16
N THR A 384 -19.04 35.80 -8.30
CA THR A 384 -18.81 35.94 -6.85
C THR A 384 -17.40 35.54 -6.49
#